data_d9658f2d189c8e65f240c323c4926ac2
#
_entry.id   d9658f2d189c8e65f240c323c4926ac2
#
_cell.length_a   1.000
_cell.length_b   1.000
_cell.length_c   1.000
_cell.angle_alpha   90.00
_cell.angle_beta   90.00
_cell.angle_gamma   90.00
#
_symmetry.space_group_name_H-M   'P 1'
#
loop_
_entity.id
_entity.type
_entity.pdbx_description
1 polymer ?
#
loop_
_entity_poly.entity_id
_entity_poly.type
_entity_poly.pdbx_seq_one_letter_code
_entity_poly.pdbx_strand_id
1 'polypeptide(L)'
;TTGILDFNNHGAITGMSLEEDEVREMVHIAHEEGMKVMSHTNGVYGVRAALKAGVDSLEHGNYMDRETMEMLAESSTVWVPTLVTVINLLGSERYEDAALLPIIQSASENVRRAFQMGIHVAAGSDAGAYRVYHGQGIQDEIHAFEEILGCRDKVYTWLKEGEEDIKNKFHS
;
A
#
# COMPACT_ATOMS: atom_id res chain seq x y z
N THR A 1 4.25 7.61 7.79
CA THR A 1 4.53 7.24 9.13
C THR A 1 5.79 6.45 9.29
N THR A 2 6.04 5.30 8.68
CA THR A 2 7.40 4.76 8.68
C THR A 2 7.49 3.33 8.19
N GLY A 3 8.69 2.82 8.17
CA GLY A 3 9.01 1.48 7.74
C GLY A 3 9.44 1.45 6.29
N ILE A 4 10.74 1.42 6.08
CA ILE A 4 11.34 1.21 4.77
C ILE A 4 11.74 -0.26 4.68
N LEU A 5 11.44 -0.91 3.57
CA LEU A 5 11.89 -2.29 3.33
C LEU A 5 13.37 -2.31 2.98
N ASP A 6 14.15 -3.06 3.73
CA ASP A 6 15.55 -3.34 3.41
C ASP A 6 15.67 -4.65 2.62
N PHE A 7 15.73 -4.53 1.30
CA PHE A 7 15.85 -5.69 0.42
C PHE A 7 17.17 -6.45 0.55
N ASN A 8 18.23 -5.81 1.10
CA ASN A 8 19.49 -6.50 1.39
C ASN A 8 19.41 -7.32 2.68
N ASN A 9 18.40 -7.05 3.51
CA ASN A 9 18.14 -7.80 4.74
C ASN A 9 16.78 -8.49 4.70
N HIS A 10 16.53 -9.21 3.62
CA HIS A 10 15.33 -10.04 3.42
C HIS A 10 14.00 -9.29 3.61
N GLY A 11 13.97 -8.00 3.26
CA GLY A 11 12.76 -7.18 3.39
C GLY A 11 12.42 -6.80 4.84
N ALA A 12 13.39 -6.85 5.74
CA ALA A 12 13.20 -6.35 7.10
C ALA A 12 12.78 -4.88 7.07
N ILE A 13 11.89 -4.51 7.98
CA ILE A 13 11.46 -3.13 8.12
C ILE A 13 12.53 -2.38 8.92
N THR A 14 13.04 -1.30 8.33
CA THR A 14 14.03 -0.42 8.95
C THR A 14 13.42 0.95 9.28
N GLY A 15 14.07 1.66 10.18
CA GLY A 15 13.61 2.96 10.68
C GLY A 15 12.73 2.84 11.90
N MET A 16 12.80 3.86 12.75
CA MET A 16 11.90 3.96 13.91
C MET A 16 10.52 4.44 13.41
N SER A 17 9.49 3.72 13.80
CA SER A 17 8.13 4.18 13.61
C SER A 17 7.84 5.38 14.49
N LEU A 18 7.04 6.32 14.00
CA LEU A 18 6.40 7.30 14.87
C LEU A 18 5.50 6.58 15.86
N GLU A 19 5.40 7.10 17.05
CA GLU A 19 4.47 6.57 18.07
C GLU A 19 3.01 6.84 17.65
N GLU A 20 2.10 6.00 18.11
CA GLU A 20 0.68 6.10 17.76
C GLU A 20 0.09 7.48 18.07
N ASP A 21 0.49 8.06 19.20
CA ASP A 21 0.03 9.40 19.63
C ASP A 21 0.54 10.51 18.73
N GLU A 22 1.79 10.41 18.26
CA GLU A 22 2.38 11.37 17.32
C GLU A 22 1.64 11.33 15.97
N VAL A 23 1.40 10.12 15.44
CA VAL A 23 0.66 9.94 14.18
C VAL A 23 -0.74 10.51 14.32
N ARG A 24 -1.43 10.22 15.42
CA ARG A 24 -2.79 10.73 15.67
C ARG A 24 -2.82 12.25 15.72
N GLU A 25 -1.88 12.88 16.40
CA GLU A 25 -1.82 14.34 16.50
C GLU A 25 -1.54 14.98 15.14
N MET A 26 -0.60 14.45 14.37
CA MET A 26 -0.28 14.94 13.03
C MET A 26 -1.49 14.86 12.08
N VAL A 27 -2.20 13.73 12.07
CA VAL A 27 -3.40 13.54 11.23
C VAL A 27 -4.51 14.47 11.68
N HIS A 28 -4.72 14.61 12.99
CA HIS A 28 -5.73 15.52 13.57
C HIS A 28 -5.49 16.98 13.13
N ILE A 29 -4.27 17.48 13.28
CA ILE A 29 -3.90 18.85 12.86
C ILE A 29 -4.13 19.02 11.36
N ALA A 30 -3.71 18.06 10.53
CA ALA A 30 -3.93 18.14 9.09
C ALA A 30 -5.43 18.23 8.74
N HIS A 31 -6.25 17.41 9.37
CA HIS A 31 -7.71 17.43 9.15
C HIS A 31 -8.38 18.71 9.64
N GLU A 32 -7.95 19.29 10.77
CA GLU A 32 -8.44 20.59 11.24
C GLU A 32 -8.13 21.72 10.25
N GLU A 33 -7.00 21.64 9.55
CA GLU A 33 -6.62 22.58 8.49
C GLU A 33 -7.25 22.24 7.12
N GLY A 34 -8.14 21.26 7.07
CA GLY A 34 -8.82 20.83 5.83
C GLY A 34 -7.94 20.03 4.87
N MET A 35 -6.76 19.59 5.32
CA MET A 35 -5.85 18.78 4.52
C MET A 35 -6.15 17.28 4.67
N LYS A 36 -5.86 16.52 3.61
CA LYS A 36 -5.92 15.06 3.59
C LYS A 36 -4.54 14.45 3.76
N VAL A 37 -4.46 13.28 4.36
CA VAL A 37 -3.20 12.62 4.72
C VAL A 37 -3.00 11.33 3.94
N MET A 38 -1.93 11.29 3.13
CA MET A 38 -1.37 10.07 2.54
C MET A 38 -0.26 9.56 3.45
N SER A 39 -0.28 8.27 3.78
CA SER A 39 0.64 7.69 4.76
C SER A 39 1.50 6.58 4.16
N HIS A 40 2.78 6.89 3.88
CA HIS A 40 3.78 5.85 3.62
C HIS A 40 4.02 5.03 4.87
N THR A 41 3.69 3.74 4.85
CA THR A 41 3.75 2.91 6.06
C THR A 41 3.91 1.43 5.71
N ASN A 42 4.79 0.74 6.42
CA ASN A 42 4.98 -0.70 6.34
C ASN A 42 4.97 -1.32 7.75
N GLY A 43 4.56 -2.59 7.82
CA GLY A 43 4.51 -3.35 9.05
C GLY A 43 3.27 -3.11 9.91
N VAL A 44 2.93 -4.12 10.68
CA VAL A 44 1.70 -4.16 11.48
C VAL A 44 1.55 -2.96 12.40
N TYR A 45 2.61 -2.61 13.14
CA TYR A 45 2.57 -1.51 14.12
C TYR A 45 2.25 -0.16 13.45
N GLY A 46 3.03 0.21 12.44
CA GLY A 46 2.86 1.50 11.75
C GLY A 46 1.51 1.59 11.03
N VAL A 47 1.07 0.51 10.37
CA VAL A 47 -0.22 0.48 9.67
C VAL A 47 -1.37 0.63 10.65
N ARG A 48 -1.36 -0.07 11.79
CA ARG A 48 -2.40 0.07 12.82
C ARG A 48 -2.44 1.48 13.39
N ALA A 49 -1.28 2.10 13.65
CA ALA A 49 -1.21 3.49 14.10
C ALA A 49 -1.82 4.46 13.07
N ALA A 50 -1.49 4.29 11.78
CA ALA A 50 -2.05 5.09 10.70
C ALA A 50 -3.58 4.92 10.58
N LEU A 51 -4.08 3.68 10.62
CA LEU A 51 -5.52 3.40 10.55
C LEU A 51 -6.28 3.99 11.73
N LYS A 52 -5.76 3.83 12.96
CA LYS A 52 -6.36 4.43 14.16
C LYS A 52 -6.36 5.95 14.13
N ALA A 53 -5.33 6.56 13.54
CA ALA A 53 -5.26 8.01 13.34
C ALA A 53 -6.24 8.52 12.27
N GLY A 54 -6.75 7.63 11.42
CA GLY A 54 -7.72 7.98 10.38
C GLY A 54 -7.08 8.61 9.14
N VAL A 55 -5.92 8.10 8.69
CA VAL A 55 -5.31 8.55 7.43
C VAL A 55 -6.25 8.33 6.25
N ASP A 56 -6.21 9.20 5.24
CA ASP A 56 -7.13 9.14 4.10
C ASP A 56 -6.68 8.11 3.06
N SER A 57 -5.37 7.91 2.90
CA SER A 57 -4.82 6.79 2.14
C SER A 57 -3.61 6.16 2.82
N LEU A 58 -3.40 4.87 2.56
CA LEU A 58 -2.30 4.06 3.05
C LEU A 58 -1.46 3.59 1.87
N GLU A 59 -0.23 4.07 1.80
CA GLU A 59 0.71 3.70 0.75
C GLU A 59 1.53 2.48 1.18
N HIS A 60 1.74 1.54 0.29
CA HIS A 60 2.44 0.25 0.47
C HIS A 60 1.71 -0.72 1.41
N GLY A 61 1.80 -0.55 2.71
CA GLY A 61 1.14 -1.43 3.68
C GLY A 61 1.69 -2.87 3.66
N ASN A 62 2.99 -3.05 3.41
CA ASN A 62 3.58 -4.38 3.41
C ASN A 62 3.51 -5.03 4.79
N TYR A 63 3.33 -6.35 4.82
CA TYR A 63 3.27 -7.19 6.02
C TYR A 63 2.08 -6.93 6.95
N MET A 64 0.96 -6.44 6.43
CA MET A 64 -0.29 -6.44 7.22
C MET A 64 -0.70 -7.87 7.57
N ASP A 65 -0.99 -8.08 8.84
CA ASP A 65 -1.59 -9.31 9.33
C ASP A 65 -3.13 -9.29 9.15
N ARG A 66 -3.78 -10.38 9.51
CA ARG A 66 -5.22 -10.53 9.37
C ARG A 66 -6.00 -9.46 10.13
N GLU A 67 -5.63 -9.18 11.37
CA GLU A 67 -6.31 -8.19 12.20
C GLU A 67 -6.15 -6.78 11.62
N THR A 68 -4.97 -6.44 11.10
CA THR A 68 -4.74 -5.16 10.40
C THR A 68 -5.59 -5.03 9.13
N MET A 69 -5.77 -6.13 8.39
CA MET A 69 -6.66 -6.16 7.23
C MET A 69 -8.14 -5.97 7.63
N GLU A 70 -8.56 -6.54 8.76
CA GLU A 70 -9.90 -6.33 9.31
C GLU A 70 -10.10 -4.85 9.73
N MET A 71 -9.12 -4.23 10.38
CA MET A 71 -9.15 -2.81 10.70
C MET A 71 -9.23 -1.93 9.44
N LEU A 72 -8.47 -2.27 8.39
CA LEU A 72 -8.51 -1.55 7.12
C LEU A 72 -9.91 -1.66 6.46
N ALA A 73 -10.52 -2.83 6.51
CA ALA A 73 -11.88 -3.05 5.99
C ALA A 73 -12.96 -2.25 6.74
N GLU A 74 -12.76 -1.98 8.01
CA GLU A 74 -13.68 -1.18 8.84
C GLU A 74 -13.41 0.34 8.72
N SER A 75 -12.29 0.73 8.10
CA SER A 75 -11.90 2.12 7.92
C SER A 75 -12.42 2.70 6.61
N SER A 76 -12.34 4.02 6.48
CA SER A 76 -12.54 4.72 5.21
C SER A 76 -11.24 4.93 4.42
N THR A 77 -10.12 4.40 4.88
CA THR A 77 -8.81 4.55 4.26
C THR A 77 -8.76 3.81 2.94
N VAL A 78 -8.25 4.45 1.89
CA VAL A 78 -7.98 3.78 0.61
C VAL A 78 -6.57 3.21 0.64
N TRP A 79 -6.42 1.93 0.31
CA TRP A 79 -5.11 1.28 0.25
C TRP A 79 -4.51 1.36 -1.16
N VAL A 80 -3.24 1.78 -1.24
CA VAL A 80 -2.44 1.89 -2.48
C VAL A 80 -1.19 1.02 -2.34
N PRO A 81 -1.24 -0.27 -2.70
CA PRO A 81 -0.20 -1.25 -2.35
C PRO A 81 1.13 -1.08 -3.07
N THR A 82 1.17 -0.45 -4.25
CA THR A 82 2.41 -0.22 -5.02
C THR A 82 3.25 -1.48 -5.23
N LEU A 83 2.61 -2.57 -5.64
CA LEU A 83 3.18 -3.90 -5.79
C LEU A 83 4.46 -3.93 -6.64
N VAL A 84 4.47 -3.10 -7.69
CA VAL A 84 5.57 -3.05 -8.66
C VAL A 84 6.88 -2.53 -8.08
N THR A 85 6.85 -1.84 -6.93
CA THR A 85 8.07 -1.42 -6.24
C THR A 85 8.92 -2.62 -5.78
N VAL A 86 8.31 -3.78 -5.64
CA VAL A 86 9.00 -5.04 -5.30
C VAL A 86 9.01 -6.00 -6.47
N ILE A 87 7.90 -6.17 -7.20
CA ILE A 87 7.80 -7.11 -8.32
C ILE A 87 8.82 -6.79 -9.42
N ASN A 88 8.99 -5.53 -9.79
CA ASN A 88 9.93 -5.11 -10.84
C ASN A 88 11.42 -5.28 -10.45
N LEU A 89 11.71 -5.61 -9.19
CA LEU A 89 13.06 -5.92 -8.74
C LEU A 89 13.49 -7.34 -9.07
N LEU A 90 12.55 -8.26 -9.35
CA LEU A 90 12.88 -9.63 -9.72
C LEU A 90 13.78 -9.65 -10.96
N GLY A 91 14.82 -10.48 -10.91
CA GLY A 91 15.83 -10.59 -11.96
C GLY A 91 16.66 -9.30 -12.18
N SER A 92 16.70 -8.39 -11.21
CA SER A 92 17.41 -7.10 -11.35
C SER A 92 18.92 -7.19 -11.12
N GLU A 93 19.44 -8.32 -10.69
CA GLU A 93 20.83 -8.53 -10.24
C GLU A 93 21.25 -7.63 -9.04
N ARG A 94 20.40 -6.67 -8.65
CA ARG A 94 20.65 -5.78 -7.52
C ARG A 94 20.29 -6.40 -6.19
N TYR A 95 19.25 -7.24 -6.19
CA TYR A 95 18.73 -7.94 -5.02
C TYR A 95 18.51 -9.40 -5.34
N GLU A 96 18.64 -10.26 -4.35
CA GLU A 96 18.37 -11.68 -4.51
C GLU A 96 16.85 -11.92 -4.59
N ASP A 97 16.39 -12.63 -5.60
CA ASP A 97 14.97 -12.97 -5.76
C ASP A 97 14.40 -13.69 -4.53
N ALA A 98 15.24 -14.51 -3.87
CA ALA A 98 14.87 -15.21 -2.64
C ALA A 98 14.48 -14.25 -1.48
N ALA A 99 15.01 -13.03 -1.48
CA ALA A 99 14.64 -12.00 -0.50
C ALA A 99 13.34 -11.28 -0.89
N LEU A 100 13.04 -11.17 -2.18
CA LEU A 100 11.87 -10.45 -2.70
C LEU A 100 10.61 -11.31 -2.69
N LEU A 101 10.72 -12.60 -3.00
CA LEU A 101 9.58 -13.49 -3.14
C LEU A 101 8.66 -13.56 -1.90
N PRO A 102 9.15 -13.62 -0.65
CA PRO A 102 8.27 -13.62 0.52
C PRO A 102 7.47 -12.32 0.67
N ILE A 103 8.04 -11.17 0.28
CA ILE A 103 7.36 -9.87 0.31
C ILE A 103 6.22 -9.87 -0.70
N ILE A 104 6.53 -10.29 -1.94
CA ILE A 104 5.56 -10.38 -3.04
C ILE A 104 4.43 -11.35 -2.67
N GLN A 105 4.76 -12.50 -2.08
CA GLN A 105 3.77 -13.47 -1.64
C GLN A 105 2.83 -12.87 -0.58
N SER A 106 3.39 -12.24 0.45
CA SER A 106 2.61 -11.58 1.51
C SER A 106 1.71 -10.50 0.96
N ALA A 107 2.23 -9.61 0.09
CA ALA A 107 1.44 -8.57 -0.57
C ALA A 107 0.33 -9.16 -1.44
N SER A 108 0.62 -10.20 -2.22
CA SER A 108 -0.36 -10.89 -3.07
C SER A 108 -1.49 -11.54 -2.27
N GLU A 109 -1.18 -12.14 -1.12
CA GLU A 109 -2.19 -12.69 -0.21
C GLU A 109 -3.09 -11.60 0.35
N ASN A 110 -2.51 -10.45 0.73
CA ASN A 110 -3.27 -9.31 1.23
C ASN A 110 -4.14 -8.68 0.14
N VAL A 111 -3.68 -8.60 -1.10
CA VAL A 111 -4.51 -8.16 -2.25
C VAL A 111 -5.73 -9.08 -2.43
N ARG A 112 -5.54 -10.40 -2.38
CA ARG A 112 -6.66 -11.36 -2.47
C ARG A 112 -7.65 -11.18 -1.33
N ARG A 113 -7.17 -10.97 -0.10
CA ARG A 113 -8.02 -10.70 1.07
C ARG A 113 -8.77 -9.39 0.90
N ALA A 114 -8.09 -8.30 0.51
CA ALA A 114 -8.70 -7.01 0.28
C ALA A 114 -9.85 -7.09 -0.74
N PHE A 115 -9.63 -7.79 -1.86
CA PHE A 115 -10.65 -8.00 -2.86
C PHE A 115 -11.86 -8.78 -2.30
N GLN A 116 -11.63 -9.83 -1.50
CA GLN A 116 -12.70 -10.62 -0.87
C GLN A 116 -13.48 -9.85 0.19
N MET A 117 -12.81 -8.96 0.91
CA MET A 117 -13.40 -8.16 1.99
C MET A 117 -14.04 -6.86 1.48
N GLY A 118 -13.91 -6.53 0.20
CA GLY A 118 -14.42 -5.28 -0.37
C GLY A 118 -13.68 -4.04 0.15
N ILE A 119 -12.41 -4.17 0.49
CA ILE A 119 -11.57 -3.04 0.90
C ILE A 119 -11.37 -2.10 -0.29
N HIS A 120 -11.42 -0.80 -0.05
CA HIS A 120 -11.15 0.22 -1.06
C HIS A 120 -9.66 0.23 -1.42
N VAL A 121 -9.35 -0.10 -2.68
CA VAL A 121 -7.97 -0.17 -3.19
C VAL A 121 -7.84 0.61 -4.48
N ALA A 122 -6.85 1.48 -4.56
CA ALA A 122 -6.51 2.19 -5.78
C ALA A 122 -5.16 1.73 -6.33
N ALA A 123 -5.01 1.77 -7.65
CA ALA A 123 -3.71 1.52 -8.28
C ALA A 123 -2.79 2.73 -8.12
N GLY A 124 -1.58 2.49 -7.69
CA GLY A 124 -0.49 3.47 -7.62
C GLY A 124 0.84 2.76 -7.82
N SER A 125 1.75 3.35 -8.58
CA SER A 125 3.00 2.67 -8.97
C SER A 125 4.22 3.11 -8.18
N ASP A 126 4.16 4.24 -7.48
CA ASP A 126 5.35 4.87 -6.88
C ASP A 126 6.47 5.09 -7.92
N ALA A 127 6.07 5.65 -9.10
CA ALA A 127 6.99 5.88 -10.20
C ALA A 127 8.13 6.82 -9.82
N GLY A 128 9.35 6.39 -10.12
CA GLY A 128 10.61 6.98 -9.63
C GLY A 128 11.38 6.03 -8.73
N ALA A 129 10.72 5.04 -8.12
CA ALA A 129 11.39 3.92 -7.50
C ALA A 129 12.23 3.14 -8.53
N TYR A 130 13.26 2.42 -8.06
CA TYR A 130 14.14 1.67 -8.95
C TYR A 130 13.37 0.66 -9.81
N ARG A 131 13.51 0.75 -11.14
CA ARG A 131 12.78 -0.01 -12.17
C ARG A 131 11.28 0.26 -12.25
N VAL A 132 10.77 1.30 -11.63
CA VAL A 132 9.38 1.75 -11.79
C VAL A 132 9.36 3.02 -12.62
N TYR A 133 9.08 2.89 -13.91
CA TYR A 133 9.12 4.00 -14.87
C TYR A 133 7.79 4.75 -14.91
N HIS A 134 7.86 6.08 -15.10
CA HIS A 134 6.67 6.91 -15.31
C HIS A 134 5.84 6.42 -16.51
N GLY A 135 4.55 6.30 -16.31
CA GLY A 135 3.61 5.76 -17.30
C GLY A 135 3.59 4.24 -17.34
N GLN A 136 4.73 3.58 -17.52
CA GLN A 136 4.81 2.11 -17.54
C GLN A 136 4.46 1.50 -16.18
N GLY A 137 4.95 2.09 -15.09
CA GLY A 137 4.74 1.55 -13.74
C GLY A 137 3.27 1.35 -13.37
N ILE A 138 2.36 2.25 -13.80
CA ILE A 138 0.93 2.06 -13.51
C ILE A 138 0.32 0.92 -14.32
N GLN A 139 0.82 0.66 -15.53
CA GLN A 139 0.38 -0.48 -16.33
C GLN A 139 0.88 -1.79 -15.72
N ASP A 140 2.11 -1.81 -15.25
CA ASP A 140 2.70 -2.95 -14.56
C ASP A 140 1.93 -3.24 -13.26
N GLU A 141 1.53 -2.21 -12.51
CA GLU A 141 0.73 -2.34 -11.28
C GLU A 141 -0.63 -2.96 -11.56
N ILE A 142 -1.37 -2.47 -12.55
CA ILE A 142 -2.66 -3.05 -12.95
C ILE A 142 -2.48 -4.50 -13.39
N HIS A 143 -1.43 -4.80 -14.15
CA HIS A 143 -1.13 -6.17 -14.58
C HIS A 143 -0.82 -7.10 -13.40
N ALA A 144 -0.08 -6.61 -12.39
CA ALA A 144 0.17 -7.37 -11.17
C ALA A 144 -1.15 -7.74 -10.44
N PHE A 145 -2.10 -6.82 -10.34
CA PHE A 145 -3.43 -7.13 -9.81
C PHE A 145 -4.19 -8.17 -10.65
N GLU A 146 -4.13 -8.06 -11.98
CA GLU A 146 -4.75 -9.02 -12.89
C GLU A 146 -4.17 -10.44 -12.70
N GLU A 147 -2.85 -10.56 -12.58
CA GLU A 147 -2.19 -11.85 -12.33
C GLU A 147 -2.54 -12.43 -10.94
N ILE A 148 -2.58 -11.59 -9.90
CA ILE A 148 -2.89 -12.02 -8.55
C ILE A 148 -4.34 -12.53 -8.44
N LEU A 149 -5.29 -11.85 -9.07
CA LEU A 149 -6.72 -12.12 -8.91
C LEU A 149 -7.31 -12.99 -10.04
N GLY A 150 -6.64 -13.08 -11.18
CA GLY A 150 -7.07 -13.90 -12.31
C GLY A 150 -8.36 -13.46 -13.00
N CYS A 151 -8.80 -12.21 -12.81
CA CYS A 151 -10.09 -11.73 -13.31
C CYS A 151 -10.05 -10.24 -13.70
N ARG A 152 -9.68 -9.97 -14.95
CA ARG A 152 -9.42 -8.63 -15.49
C ARG A 152 -10.56 -7.63 -15.27
N ASP A 153 -11.79 -7.96 -15.67
CA ASP A 153 -12.91 -7.04 -15.64
C ASP A 153 -13.28 -6.63 -14.20
N LYS A 154 -13.22 -7.58 -13.26
CA LYS A 154 -13.50 -7.31 -11.85
C LYS A 154 -12.38 -6.47 -11.22
N VAL A 155 -11.13 -6.74 -11.56
CA VAL A 155 -9.98 -5.94 -11.14
C VAL A 155 -10.14 -4.50 -11.60
N TYR A 156 -10.42 -4.30 -12.86
CA TYR A 156 -10.60 -2.95 -13.41
C TYR A 156 -11.70 -2.17 -12.70
N THR A 157 -12.86 -2.79 -12.47
CA THR A 157 -13.97 -2.16 -11.76
C THR A 157 -13.57 -1.79 -10.33
N TRP A 158 -12.96 -2.71 -9.60
CA TRP A 158 -12.53 -2.52 -8.23
C TRP A 158 -11.49 -1.39 -8.07
N LEU A 159 -10.47 -1.39 -8.91
CA LEU A 159 -9.43 -0.34 -8.89
C LEU A 159 -9.98 1.02 -9.30
N LYS A 160 -10.96 1.04 -10.21
CA LYS A 160 -11.63 2.28 -10.62
C LYS A 160 -12.46 2.88 -9.49
N GLU A 161 -13.15 2.07 -8.71
CA GLU A 161 -13.87 2.53 -7.51
C GLU A 161 -12.89 3.17 -6.52
N GLY A 162 -11.75 2.54 -6.24
CA GLY A 162 -10.70 3.10 -5.40
C GLY A 162 -10.08 4.39 -5.95
N GLU A 163 -9.89 4.50 -7.27
CA GLU A 163 -9.45 5.73 -7.92
C GLU A 163 -10.45 6.87 -7.72
N GLU A 164 -11.74 6.60 -7.83
CA GLU A 164 -12.79 7.58 -7.59
C GLU A 164 -12.79 8.03 -6.13
N ASP A 165 -12.57 7.12 -5.17
CA ASP A 165 -12.44 7.47 -3.76
C ASP A 165 -11.23 8.37 -3.48
N ILE A 166 -10.07 8.07 -4.05
CA ILE A 166 -8.89 8.96 -3.97
C ILE A 166 -9.22 10.35 -4.52
N LYS A 167 -9.84 10.43 -5.71
CA LYS A 167 -10.22 11.70 -6.31
C LYS A 167 -11.18 12.49 -5.41
N ASN A 168 -12.18 11.84 -4.89
CA ASN A 168 -13.17 12.47 -4.00
C ASN A 168 -12.56 12.99 -2.69
N LYS A 169 -11.54 12.29 -2.17
CA LYS A 169 -10.85 12.69 -0.93
C LYS A 169 -9.86 13.84 -1.16
N PHE A 170 -9.10 13.81 -2.25
CA PHE A 170 -7.94 14.70 -2.43
C PHE A 170 -8.15 15.84 -3.44
N HIS A 171 -9.27 15.87 -4.17
CA HIS A 171 -9.59 16.92 -5.15
C HIS A 171 -10.79 17.80 -4.74
N SER A 172 -11.18 17.80 -3.46
CA SER A 172 -12.26 18.62 -2.92
C SER A 172 -11.79 20.05 -2.62
#